data_5bb13cfc0438c9a36d863c08195265f7
#
_entry.id   5bb13cfc0438c9a36d863c08195265f7
#
_cell.length_a   1.000
_cell.length_b   1.000
_cell.length_c   1.000
_cell.angle_alpha   90.00
_cell.angle_beta   90.00
_cell.angle_gamma   90.00
#
_symmetry.space_group_name_H-M   'P 1'
#
loop_
_entity.id
_entity.type
_entity.pdbx_description
1 polymer ?
#
loop_
_entity_poly.entity_id
_entity_poly.type
_entity_poly.pdbx_seq_one_letter_code
_entity_poly.pdbx_strand_id
1 'polypeptide(L)'
;MKNRKKRNITRKKIKASIKKRKAKSRAKKNLKSVKNNNKNFVIGIITVPLTPDKKYFKVCGDSYISSQHLTWMKKNNIETLIIPHNTDNLQYYFDRIHGLYLPSGGAFAGTQKEFYMACKKLLLMAMKANDNGYYFPVRGCCMGIQQMLIIADGKDDLDGLLTNFDSFENYFTNIKITNDGSHSRIINGLDQKTYKDITKRKSTLNNHMLGISPKKFNKKYLLSQFYKIVGTSKDRKGKEFVAIIESYHYPFYGVQWHPERNSEMNAFIKFFVREVKKNKKPVKRKKKGPMFTKKINCTNYSEGLYKKCNFYWHEKTSQHNKKLCSYAQLKNIDTEVNGV
;
A
#
# COMPACT_ATOMS: atom_id res chain seq x y z
N MET A 1 -10.61 -65.75 -43.86
CA MET A 1 -10.23 -65.45 -42.44
C MET A 1 -9.08 -64.44 -42.27
N LYS A 2 -8.14 -64.27 -43.17
CA LYS A 2 -6.99 -63.30 -43.02
C LYS A 2 -7.40 -61.81 -42.95
N ASN A 3 -8.44 -61.37 -43.62
CA ASN A 3 -8.86 -59.97 -43.67
C ASN A 3 -9.57 -59.48 -42.35
N ARG A 4 -10.19 -60.36 -41.60
CA ARG A 4 -10.85 -60.04 -40.34
C ARG A 4 -9.82 -59.79 -39.21
N LYS A 5 -8.69 -60.54 -39.20
CA LYS A 5 -7.58 -60.30 -38.22
C LYS A 5 -6.84 -58.97 -38.46
N LYS A 6 -6.58 -58.61 -39.72
CA LYS A 6 -5.93 -57.28 -40.03
C LYS A 6 -6.81 -56.10 -39.62
N ARG A 7 -8.12 -56.13 -39.85
CA ARG A 7 -9.05 -55.07 -39.40
C ARG A 7 -9.10 -54.92 -37.88
N ASN A 8 -9.02 -56.01 -37.13
CA ASN A 8 -9.03 -55.95 -35.66
C ASN A 8 -7.76 -55.38 -35.07
N ILE A 9 -6.58 -55.64 -35.65
CA ILE A 9 -5.29 -55.11 -35.26
C ILE A 9 -5.26 -53.58 -35.50
N THR A 10 -5.77 -53.15 -36.65
CA THR A 10 -5.84 -51.70 -36.97
C THR A 10 -6.78 -50.94 -36.04
N ARG A 11 -7.97 -51.50 -35.70
CA ARG A 11 -8.91 -50.92 -34.72
C ARG A 11 -8.31 -50.82 -33.30
N LYS A 12 -7.55 -51.86 -32.87
CA LYS A 12 -6.85 -51.81 -31.57
C LYS A 12 -5.76 -50.72 -31.54
N LYS A 13 -4.97 -50.56 -32.61
CA LYS A 13 -3.94 -49.52 -32.72
C LYS A 13 -4.54 -48.11 -32.74
N ILE A 14 -5.67 -47.89 -33.42
CA ILE A 14 -6.37 -46.62 -33.47
C ILE A 14 -6.93 -46.28 -32.09
N LYS A 15 -7.59 -47.23 -31.39
CA LYS A 15 -8.10 -47.03 -30.03
C LYS A 15 -6.99 -46.70 -29.02
N ALA A 16 -5.83 -47.36 -29.12
CA ALA A 16 -4.66 -47.05 -28.25
C ALA A 16 -4.08 -45.68 -28.55
N SER A 17 -4.02 -45.26 -29.82
CA SER A 17 -3.57 -43.89 -30.20
C SER A 17 -4.51 -42.82 -29.69
N ILE A 18 -5.85 -43.02 -29.77
CA ILE A 18 -6.85 -42.09 -29.24
C ILE A 18 -6.75 -41.99 -27.71
N LYS A 19 -6.56 -43.14 -27.03
CA LYS A 19 -6.38 -43.17 -25.56
C LYS A 19 -5.10 -42.41 -25.13
N LYS A 20 -4.02 -42.56 -25.88
CA LYS A 20 -2.74 -41.85 -25.65
C LYS A 20 -2.82 -40.34 -25.94
N ARG A 21 -3.59 -39.93 -26.96
CA ARG A 21 -3.89 -38.52 -27.26
C ARG A 21 -4.77 -37.88 -26.16
N LYS A 22 -5.84 -38.57 -25.67
CA LYS A 22 -6.67 -38.10 -24.59
C LYS A 22 -5.90 -38.00 -23.28
N ALA A 23 -5.01 -38.94 -22.95
CA ALA A 23 -4.14 -38.86 -21.78
C ALA A 23 -3.14 -37.68 -21.86
N LYS A 24 -2.50 -37.46 -23.04
CA LYS A 24 -1.62 -36.31 -23.28
C LYS A 24 -2.37 -34.95 -23.18
N SER A 25 -3.61 -34.89 -23.69
CA SER A 25 -4.43 -33.66 -23.59
C SER A 25 -4.89 -33.40 -22.16
N ARG A 26 -5.25 -34.44 -21.38
CA ARG A 26 -5.55 -34.33 -19.94
C ARG A 26 -4.32 -33.92 -19.13
N ALA A 27 -3.15 -34.50 -19.39
CA ALA A 27 -1.89 -34.11 -18.75
C ALA A 27 -1.52 -32.65 -19.07
N LYS A 28 -1.72 -32.20 -20.33
CA LYS A 28 -1.49 -30.82 -20.76
C LYS A 28 -2.50 -29.84 -20.16
N LYS A 29 -3.75 -30.28 -19.93
CA LYS A 29 -4.80 -29.50 -19.25
C LYS A 29 -4.53 -29.40 -17.74
N ASN A 30 -4.06 -30.49 -17.11
CA ASN A 30 -3.62 -30.49 -15.71
C ASN A 30 -2.34 -29.69 -15.50
N LEU A 31 -1.37 -29.75 -16.43
CA LEU A 31 -0.18 -28.87 -16.40
C LEU A 31 -0.54 -27.39 -16.61
N LYS A 32 -1.55 -27.08 -17.44
CA LYS A 32 -2.06 -25.69 -17.55
C LYS A 32 -2.85 -25.28 -16.30
N SER A 33 -3.60 -26.16 -15.65
CA SER A 33 -4.29 -25.88 -14.39
C SER A 33 -3.33 -25.77 -13.19
N VAL A 34 -2.23 -26.53 -13.19
CA VAL A 34 -1.12 -26.40 -12.22
C VAL A 34 -0.27 -25.16 -12.48
N LYS A 35 -0.16 -24.67 -13.74
CA LYS A 35 0.47 -23.36 -14.06
C LYS A 35 -0.43 -22.16 -13.80
N ASN A 36 -1.71 -22.35 -13.58
CA ASN A 36 -2.61 -21.33 -13.02
C ASN A 36 -2.63 -21.32 -11.48
N ASN A 37 -1.64 -21.95 -10.85
CA ASN A 37 -1.42 -21.80 -9.41
C ASN A 37 -1.10 -20.33 -9.13
N ASN A 38 -2.10 -19.64 -8.59
CA ASN A 38 -2.03 -18.47 -7.73
C ASN A 38 -0.60 -17.94 -7.57
N LYS A 39 -0.17 -17.08 -8.50
CA LYS A 39 0.92 -16.16 -8.19
C LYS A 39 0.34 -15.26 -7.10
N ASN A 40 0.59 -15.60 -5.84
CA ASN A 40 0.26 -14.73 -4.73
C ASN A 40 1.09 -13.47 -4.92
N PHE A 41 0.42 -12.40 -5.31
CA PHE A 41 1.04 -11.09 -5.41
C PHE A 41 1.18 -10.53 -4.00
N VAL A 42 2.38 -10.09 -3.68
CA VAL A 42 2.73 -9.57 -2.36
C VAL A 42 2.91 -8.07 -2.43
N ILE A 43 2.22 -7.33 -1.58
CA ILE A 43 2.43 -5.90 -1.37
C ILE A 43 3.30 -5.71 -0.14
N GLY A 44 4.42 -4.99 -0.29
CA GLY A 44 5.21 -4.52 0.84
C GLY A 44 4.54 -3.30 1.47
N ILE A 45 4.40 -3.28 2.79
CA ILE A 45 3.98 -2.12 3.55
C ILE A 45 5.04 -1.77 4.58
N ILE A 46 5.53 -0.54 4.56
CA ILE A 46 6.55 -0.07 5.51
C ILE A 46 5.92 0.29 6.85
N THR A 47 6.58 -0.05 7.95
CA THR A 47 6.13 0.37 9.29
C THR A 47 6.37 1.87 9.49
N VAL A 48 5.49 2.48 10.28
CA VAL A 48 5.59 3.89 10.69
C VAL A 48 6.26 3.94 12.06
N PRO A 49 7.30 4.76 12.27
CA PRO A 49 7.92 4.90 13.56
C PRO A 49 6.96 5.48 14.61
N LEU A 50 7.10 5.04 15.84
CA LEU A 50 6.45 5.66 16.98
C LEU A 50 7.17 6.97 17.31
N THR A 51 6.41 8.05 17.47
CA THR A 51 6.97 9.35 17.90
C THR A 51 6.98 9.40 19.42
N PRO A 52 8.13 9.67 20.06
CA PRO A 52 8.26 9.69 21.51
C PRO A 52 7.34 10.69 22.21
N ASP A 53 6.98 11.77 21.52
CA ASP A 53 6.28 12.93 22.11
C ASP A 53 4.77 12.74 22.27
N LYS A 54 4.23 11.61 21.80
CA LYS A 54 2.80 11.38 21.95
C LYS A 54 2.53 10.67 23.29
N LYS A 55 2.08 11.40 24.28
CA LYS A 55 1.62 10.95 25.61
C LYS A 55 0.73 9.70 25.59
N TYR A 56 0.23 9.31 24.43
CA TYR A 56 -0.77 8.25 24.24
C TYR A 56 -0.19 6.90 23.81
N PHE A 57 1.11 6.81 23.53
CA PHE A 57 1.73 5.56 23.10
C PHE A 57 2.79 5.06 24.08
N LYS A 58 2.35 4.66 25.27
CA LYS A 58 3.16 3.76 26.11
C LYS A 58 3.13 2.35 25.55
N VAL A 59 3.55 2.16 24.32
CA VAL A 59 3.59 0.85 23.68
C VAL A 59 5.02 0.35 23.59
N CYS A 60 5.17 -0.96 23.73
CA CYS A 60 6.44 -1.63 23.48
C CYS A 60 6.66 -1.78 21.98
N GLY A 61 7.83 -1.35 21.52
CA GLY A 61 8.20 -1.39 20.11
C GLY A 61 8.61 0.00 19.59
N ASP A 62 9.11 0.03 18.37
CA ASP A 62 9.65 1.22 17.72
C ASP A 62 8.78 1.69 16.55
N SER A 63 7.81 0.88 16.15
CA SER A 63 7.01 1.16 14.96
C SER A 63 5.66 0.45 14.96
N TYR A 64 4.75 0.93 14.11
CA TYR A 64 3.39 0.40 13.98
C TYR A 64 2.90 0.42 12.53
N ILE A 65 1.80 -0.26 12.28
CA ILE A 65 0.92 -0.11 11.11
C ILE A 65 -0.51 -0.12 11.59
N SER A 66 -1.32 0.85 11.14
CA SER A 66 -2.75 0.82 11.40
C SER A 66 -3.37 -0.45 10.80
N SER A 67 -4.13 -1.17 11.63
CA SER A 67 -4.80 -2.42 11.22
C SER A 67 -5.79 -2.22 10.08
N GLN A 68 -6.29 -0.99 9.87
CA GLN A 68 -7.20 -0.65 8.80
C GLN A 68 -6.56 -0.91 7.42
N HIS A 69 -5.27 -0.58 7.24
CA HIS A 69 -4.54 -0.89 6.01
C HIS A 69 -4.46 -2.40 5.77
N LEU A 70 -4.08 -3.17 6.80
CA LEU A 70 -3.93 -4.62 6.69
C LEU A 70 -5.28 -5.30 6.45
N THR A 71 -6.32 -4.85 7.14
CA THR A 71 -7.70 -5.35 6.97
C THR A 71 -8.20 -5.05 5.55
N TRP A 72 -7.93 -3.86 5.03
CA TRP A 72 -8.30 -3.47 3.69
C TRP A 72 -7.61 -4.34 2.63
N MET A 73 -6.32 -4.61 2.78
CA MET A 73 -5.57 -5.52 1.91
C MET A 73 -6.08 -6.95 2.01
N LYS A 74 -6.29 -7.46 3.23
CA LYS A 74 -6.83 -8.82 3.47
C LYS A 74 -8.20 -9.02 2.84
N LYS A 75 -9.12 -8.06 2.97
CA LYS A 75 -10.46 -8.10 2.35
C LYS A 75 -10.41 -8.16 0.82
N ASN A 76 -9.31 -7.75 0.21
CA ASN A 76 -9.09 -7.80 -1.23
C ASN A 76 -8.15 -8.94 -1.66
N ASN A 77 -7.96 -9.95 -0.81
CA ASN A 77 -7.13 -11.15 -1.05
C ASN A 77 -5.68 -10.84 -1.44
N ILE A 78 -5.08 -9.84 -0.80
CA ILE A 78 -3.69 -9.45 -0.99
C ILE A 78 -2.84 -9.98 0.15
N GLU A 79 -1.79 -10.70 -0.20
CA GLU A 79 -0.72 -11.04 0.73
C GLU A 79 0.13 -9.79 1.00
N THR A 80 0.40 -9.53 2.28
CA THR A 80 1.14 -8.34 2.71
C THR A 80 2.44 -8.75 3.39
N LEU A 81 3.56 -8.14 2.98
CA LEU A 81 4.84 -8.25 3.64
C LEU A 81 5.16 -6.95 4.37
N ILE A 82 5.35 -7.05 5.68
CA ILE A 82 5.70 -5.90 6.50
C ILE A 82 7.19 -5.62 6.37
N ILE A 83 7.52 -4.35 6.16
CA ILE A 83 8.89 -3.87 6.01
C ILE A 83 9.20 -2.97 7.21
N PRO A 84 10.04 -3.40 8.16
CA PRO A 84 10.47 -2.49 9.23
C PRO A 84 11.21 -1.29 8.65
N HIS A 85 10.81 -0.06 9.07
CA HIS A 85 11.41 1.17 8.54
C HIS A 85 12.89 1.30 8.89
N ASN A 86 13.32 0.69 9.99
CA ASN A 86 14.67 0.72 10.53
C ASN A 86 15.48 -0.55 10.21
N THR A 87 15.08 -1.31 9.19
CA THR A 87 15.83 -2.50 8.77
C THR A 87 17.08 -2.13 7.96
N ASP A 88 18.17 -2.80 8.22
CA ASP A 88 19.42 -2.66 7.45
C ASP A 88 19.33 -3.34 6.08
N ASN A 89 18.37 -4.27 5.90
CA ASN A 89 18.26 -5.08 4.70
C ASN A 89 16.96 -4.84 3.92
N LEU A 90 16.75 -3.62 3.44
CA LEU A 90 15.61 -3.28 2.57
C LEU A 90 15.56 -4.13 1.29
N GLN A 91 16.72 -4.53 0.75
CA GLN A 91 16.79 -5.38 -0.45
C GLN A 91 16.14 -6.74 -0.23
N TYR A 92 16.30 -7.32 0.97
CA TYR A 92 15.64 -8.58 1.33
C TYR A 92 14.13 -8.51 1.20
N TYR A 93 13.52 -7.42 1.65
CA TYR A 93 12.08 -7.20 1.56
C TYR A 93 11.65 -6.87 0.13
N PHE A 94 12.41 -6.00 -0.55
CA PHE A 94 12.12 -5.58 -1.92
C PHE A 94 12.11 -6.74 -2.91
N ASP A 95 12.99 -7.72 -2.74
CA ASP A 95 13.05 -8.94 -3.57
C ASP A 95 11.82 -9.86 -3.40
N ARG A 96 10.97 -9.60 -2.41
CA ARG A 96 9.83 -10.44 -2.02
C ARG A 96 8.48 -9.81 -2.26
N ILE A 97 8.45 -8.62 -2.84
CA ILE A 97 7.22 -7.86 -3.08
C ILE A 97 7.06 -7.54 -4.57
N HIS A 98 5.82 -7.36 -4.99
CA HIS A 98 5.44 -6.99 -6.34
C HIS A 98 5.00 -5.53 -6.46
N GLY A 99 4.77 -4.85 -5.36
CA GLY A 99 4.43 -3.45 -5.25
C GLY A 99 4.66 -2.94 -3.83
N LEU A 100 4.78 -1.63 -3.67
CA LEU A 100 5.05 -0.96 -2.40
C LEU A 100 3.87 -0.09 -1.98
N TYR A 101 3.51 -0.16 -0.71
CA TYR A 101 2.53 0.71 -0.10
C TYR A 101 3.16 1.52 1.04
N LEU A 102 3.10 2.84 0.92
CA LEU A 102 3.48 3.79 1.96
C LEU A 102 2.21 4.19 2.72
N PRO A 103 2.05 3.77 3.98
CA PRO A 103 0.80 3.93 4.71
C PRO A 103 0.61 5.35 5.24
N SER A 104 -0.58 5.61 5.76
CA SER A 104 -0.86 6.74 6.63
C SER A 104 -0.20 6.57 7.99
N GLY A 105 0.03 7.66 8.68
CA GLY A 105 0.60 7.65 10.01
C GLY A 105 0.75 9.03 10.61
N GLY A 106 1.22 9.08 11.85
CA GLY A 106 1.45 10.31 12.60
C GLY A 106 2.92 10.71 12.73
N ALA A 107 3.84 10.04 12.04
CA ALA A 107 5.21 10.49 11.97
C ALA A 107 5.28 11.73 11.07
N PHE A 108 5.80 12.83 11.61
CA PHE A 108 6.10 13.99 10.78
C PHE A 108 7.19 13.60 9.78
N ALA A 109 6.92 13.87 8.52
CA ALA A 109 7.78 13.49 7.41
C ALA A 109 9.24 13.96 7.60
N GLY A 110 9.45 15.02 8.38
CA GLY A 110 10.73 15.68 8.59
C GLY A 110 11.55 15.23 9.78
N THR A 111 10.90 14.73 10.82
CA THR A 111 11.59 14.51 12.09
C THR A 111 12.21 13.12 12.22
N GLN A 112 11.93 12.20 11.29
CA GLN A 112 12.41 10.83 11.39
C GLN A 112 13.23 10.42 10.18
N LYS A 113 14.48 10.79 10.23
CA LYS A 113 15.47 10.57 9.17
C LYS A 113 15.54 9.11 8.69
N GLU A 114 15.51 8.13 9.61
CA GLU A 114 15.57 6.71 9.23
C GLU A 114 14.37 6.30 8.38
N PHE A 115 13.16 6.70 8.79
CA PHE A 115 11.94 6.40 8.04
C PHE A 115 11.94 7.05 6.66
N TYR A 116 12.32 8.33 6.59
CA TYR A 116 12.46 9.04 5.32
C TYR A 116 13.48 8.35 4.41
N MET A 117 14.65 8.01 4.93
CA MET A 117 15.69 7.33 4.16
C MET A 117 15.26 5.94 3.68
N ALA A 118 14.51 5.19 4.49
CA ALA A 118 13.95 3.91 4.08
C ALA A 118 12.92 4.07 2.96
N CYS A 119 12.00 5.04 3.07
CA CYS A 119 11.05 5.39 2.01
C CYS A 119 11.78 5.80 0.72
N LYS A 120 12.80 6.68 0.82
CA LYS A 120 13.62 7.14 -0.32
C LYS A 120 14.31 5.97 -1.01
N LYS A 121 15.00 5.10 -0.26
CA LYS A 121 15.65 3.90 -0.81
C LYS A 121 14.65 2.98 -1.51
N LEU A 122 13.50 2.70 -0.91
CA LEU A 122 12.47 1.84 -1.52
C LEU A 122 11.88 2.45 -2.79
N LEU A 123 11.66 3.76 -2.84
CA LEU A 123 11.20 4.45 -4.05
C LEU A 123 12.25 4.39 -5.17
N LEU A 124 13.53 4.63 -4.85
CA LEU A 124 14.63 4.49 -5.83
C LEU A 124 14.77 3.06 -6.35
N MET A 125 14.59 2.05 -5.49
CA MET A 125 14.58 0.65 -5.91
C MET A 125 13.38 0.35 -6.82
N ALA A 126 12.22 0.93 -6.56
CA ALA A 126 11.04 0.80 -7.39
C ALA A 126 11.23 1.47 -8.76
N MET A 127 11.83 2.66 -8.81
CA MET A 127 12.21 3.33 -10.06
C MET A 127 13.16 2.45 -10.87
N LYS A 128 14.27 2.00 -10.27
CA LYS A 128 15.24 1.10 -10.91
C LYS A 128 14.60 -0.20 -11.43
N ALA A 129 13.64 -0.77 -10.70
CA ALA A 129 12.91 -1.95 -11.16
C ALA A 129 12.10 -1.64 -12.42
N ASN A 130 11.40 -0.48 -12.47
CA ASN A 130 10.66 -0.05 -13.66
C ASN A 130 11.58 0.23 -14.84
N ASP A 131 12.71 0.91 -14.63
CA ASP A 131 13.72 1.20 -15.66
C ASP A 131 14.30 -0.09 -16.26
N ASN A 132 14.38 -1.15 -15.45
CA ASN A 132 14.78 -2.49 -15.89
C ASN A 132 13.62 -3.32 -16.51
N GLY A 133 12.49 -2.70 -16.83
CA GLY A 133 11.33 -3.35 -17.46
C GLY A 133 10.43 -4.15 -16.53
N TYR A 134 10.64 -4.09 -15.20
CA TYR A 134 9.73 -4.68 -14.23
C TYR A 134 8.68 -3.66 -13.82
N TYR A 135 7.44 -3.89 -14.17
CA TYR A 135 6.35 -3.01 -13.76
C TYR A 135 6.16 -3.06 -12.24
N PHE A 136 6.70 -2.10 -11.51
CA PHE A 136 6.69 -2.07 -10.05
C PHE A 136 5.89 -0.87 -9.53
N PRO A 137 4.62 -1.05 -9.15
CA PRO A 137 3.78 0.04 -8.69
C PRO A 137 4.05 0.42 -7.23
N VAL A 138 3.89 1.71 -6.96
CA VAL A 138 3.97 2.29 -5.62
C VAL A 138 2.70 3.09 -5.33
N ARG A 139 2.20 3.00 -4.11
CA ARG A 139 1.07 3.79 -3.63
C ARG A 139 1.38 4.43 -2.29
N GLY A 140 1.09 5.74 -2.17
CA GLY A 140 1.12 6.50 -0.93
C GLY A 140 -0.28 6.88 -0.46
N CYS A 141 -0.51 6.84 0.86
CA CYS A 141 -1.76 7.24 1.50
C CYS A 141 -1.46 8.23 2.63
N CYS A 142 -2.10 9.39 2.66
CA CYS A 142 -1.93 10.46 3.64
C CYS A 142 -0.45 10.80 3.87
N MET A 143 0.16 10.42 4.96
CA MET A 143 1.62 10.59 5.16
C MET A 143 2.44 9.96 4.03
N GLY A 144 1.96 8.84 3.44
CA GLY A 144 2.66 8.19 2.33
C GLY A 144 2.76 9.06 1.07
N ILE A 145 1.71 9.81 0.69
CA ILE A 145 1.81 10.78 -0.42
C ILE A 145 2.77 11.92 -0.05
N GLN A 146 2.77 12.37 1.20
CA GLN A 146 3.67 13.42 1.67
C GLN A 146 5.14 12.99 1.54
N GLN A 147 5.47 11.73 1.91
CA GLN A 147 6.79 11.16 1.68
C GLN A 147 7.17 11.16 0.20
N MET A 148 6.24 10.73 -0.67
CA MET A 148 6.48 10.71 -2.12
C MET A 148 6.77 12.11 -2.67
N LEU A 149 6.05 13.12 -2.20
CA LEU A 149 6.23 14.52 -2.62
C LEU A 149 7.58 15.08 -2.16
N ILE A 150 7.95 14.86 -0.89
CA ILE A 150 9.20 15.33 -0.32
C ILE A 150 10.39 14.68 -1.03
N ILE A 151 10.33 13.38 -1.26
CA ILE A 151 11.40 12.64 -1.95
C ILE A 151 11.58 13.15 -3.39
N ALA A 152 10.48 13.44 -4.08
CA ALA A 152 10.52 13.95 -5.46
C ALA A 152 10.98 15.42 -5.55
N ASP A 153 10.78 16.25 -4.52
CA ASP A 153 11.32 17.62 -4.47
C ASP A 153 12.87 17.62 -4.39
N GLY A 154 13.46 16.45 -4.04
CA GLY A 154 14.91 16.23 -4.06
C GLY A 154 15.69 16.96 -2.97
N LYS A 155 15.03 17.72 -2.14
CA LYS A 155 15.62 18.35 -0.98
C LYS A 155 15.47 17.42 0.20
N ASP A 156 16.58 17.07 0.83
CA ASP A 156 16.57 16.32 2.10
C ASP A 156 16.08 17.21 3.28
N ASP A 157 15.83 18.48 2.97
CA ASP A 157 15.21 19.45 3.87
C ASP A 157 13.69 19.31 3.78
N LEU A 158 13.14 18.78 4.82
CA LEU A 158 11.71 18.46 4.96
C LEU A 158 10.89 19.70 5.34
N ASP A 159 11.57 20.76 5.76
CA ASP A 159 10.96 22.00 6.16
C ASP A 159 10.64 22.85 4.93
N GLY A 160 9.43 23.27 4.84
CA GLY A 160 9.00 24.23 3.84
C GLY A 160 8.31 23.68 2.60
N LEU A 161 8.32 22.35 2.26
CA LEU A 161 7.51 21.84 1.16
C LEU A 161 6.03 21.77 1.53
N LEU A 162 5.72 21.14 2.63
CA LEU A 162 4.36 21.00 3.12
C LEU A 162 3.91 22.26 3.89
N THR A 163 2.61 22.53 3.86
CA THR A 163 1.98 23.64 4.59
C THR A 163 0.76 23.16 5.33
N ASN A 164 0.35 23.93 6.35
CA ASN A 164 -0.82 23.59 7.16
C ASN A 164 -2.13 23.77 6.40
N PHE A 165 -3.04 22.83 6.62
CA PHE A 165 -4.43 22.80 6.18
C PHE A 165 -5.33 22.38 7.33
N ASP A 166 -6.54 22.94 7.36
CA ASP A 166 -7.58 22.57 8.30
C ASP A 166 -8.41 21.39 7.75
N SER A 167 -7.75 20.23 7.65
CA SER A 167 -8.34 18.98 7.14
C SER A 167 -8.18 17.82 8.11
N PHE A 168 -8.01 18.13 9.40
CA PHE A 168 -7.91 17.17 10.48
C PHE A 168 -9.30 16.78 11.01
N GLU A 169 -9.38 15.77 11.89
CA GLU A 169 -10.60 15.38 12.61
C GLU A 169 -11.75 14.88 11.72
N ASN A 170 -11.46 13.84 10.91
CA ASN A 170 -12.46 13.18 10.07
C ASN A 170 -13.26 14.14 9.16
N TYR A 171 -12.54 15.05 8.51
CA TYR A 171 -13.13 16.00 7.58
C TYR A 171 -13.45 15.33 6.25
N PHE A 172 -14.74 15.30 5.89
CA PHE A 172 -15.20 14.76 4.63
C PHE A 172 -15.31 15.85 3.57
N THR A 173 -14.76 15.56 2.38
CA THR A 173 -14.81 16.49 1.24
C THR A 173 -14.94 15.73 -0.08
N ASN A 174 -15.06 16.46 -1.18
CA ASN A 174 -15.04 15.93 -2.54
C ASN A 174 -13.73 16.31 -3.25
N ILE A 175 -13.50 15.69 -4.38
CA ILE A 175 -12.32 15.92 -5.22
C ILE A 175 -12.74 16.65 -6.50
N LYS A 176 -12.02 17.72 -6.84
CA LYS A 176 -12.05 18.33 -8.15
C LYS A 176 -10.95 17.69 -9.01
N ILE A 177 -11.36 16.93 -10.02
CA ILE A 177 -10.42 16.34 -10.98
C ILE A 177 -9.88 17.43 -11.89
N THR A 178 -8.56 17.44 -12.11
CA THR A 178 -7.89 18.37 -13.03
C THR A 178 -8.01 17.89 -14.48
N ASN A 179 -7.69 18.74 -15.45
CA ASN A 179 -7.65 18.33 -16.86
C ASN A 179 -6.67 17.18 -17.08
N ASP A 180 -5.44 17.28 -16.54
CA ASP A 180 -4.46 16.20 -16.61
C ASP A 180 -4.91 14.94 -15.86
N GLY A 181 -5.70 15.13 -14.80
CA GLY A 181 -6.25 14.06 -14.00
C GLY A 181 -7.29 13.21 -14.71
N SER A 182 -8.09 13.81 -15.62
CA SER A 182 -9.13 13.09 -16.37
C SER A 182 -8.58 11.91 -17.18
N HIS A 183 -7.33 11.99 -17.63
CA HIS A 183 -6.62 10.95 -18.39
C HIS A 183 -5.69 10.10 -17.54
N SER A 184 -5.75 10.21 -16.20
CA SER A 184 -4.89 9.44 -15.31
C SER A 184 -5.30 7.98 -15.22
N ARG A 185 -4.31 7.10 -15.01
CA ARG A 185 -4.54 5.65 -14.80
C ARG A 185 -5.41 5.40 -13.57
N ILE A 186 -5.18 6.17 -12.50
CA ILE A 186 -5.92 6.00 -11.25
C ILE A 186 -7.42 6.33 -11.45
N ILE A 187 -7.77 7.42 -12.13
CA ILE A 187 -9.16 7.79 -12.36
C ILE A 187 -9.83 6.82 -13.35
N ASN A 188 -9.18 6.51 -14.47
CA ASN A 188 -9.68 5.53 -15.44
C ASN A 188 -9.79 4.11 -14.88
N GLY A 189 -9.09 3.84 -13.79
CA GLY A 189 -9.16 2.58 -13.08
C GLY A 189 -10.26 2.49 -12.01
N LEU A 190 -11.02 3.56 -11.75
CA LEU A 190 -12.15 3.52 -10.82
C LEU A 190 -13.43 3.08 -11.55
N ASP A 191 -14.36 2.50 -10.82
CA ASP A 191 -15.72 2.31 -11.31
C ASP A 191 -16.49 3.65 -11.28
N GLN A 192 -17.55 3.73 -12.08
CA GLN A 192 -18.34 4.96 -12.25
C GLN A 192 -18.98 5.44 -10.94
N LYS A 193 -19.39 4.49 -10.07
CA LYS A 193 -19.96 4.82 -8.76
C LYS A 193 -18.91 5.54 -7.90
N THR A 194 -17.73 4.96 -7.75
CA THR A 194 -16.64 5.57 -6.96
C THR A 194 -16.21 6.91 -7.52
N TYR A 195 -16.13 7.05 -8.86
CA TYR A 195 -15.84 8.34 -9.49
C TYR A 195 -16.88 9.41 -9.14
N LYS A 196 -18.18 9.09 -9.23
CA LYS A 196 -19.27 10.00 -8.83
C LYS A 196 -19.20 10.32 -7.34
N ASP A 197 -18.95 9.32 -6.50
CA ASP A 197 -18.87 9.52 -5.05
C ASP A 197 -17.76 10.50 -4.68
N ILE A 198 -16.54 10.34 -5.21
CA ILE A 198 -15.44 11.26 -4.88
C ILE A 198 -15.59 12.66 -5.49
N THR A 199 -16.29 12.80 -6.61
CA THR A 199 -16.40 14.11 -7.32
C THR A 199 -17.64 14.90 -6.94
N LYS A 200 -18.75 14.23 -6.62
CA LYS A 200 -20.05 14.89 -6.37
C LYS A 200 -20.50 14.84 -4.92
N ARG A 201 -19.92 13.94 -4.11
CA ARG A 201 -20.28 13.76 -2.70
C ARG A 201 -19.08 14.06 -1.81
N LYS A 202 -19.34 14.53 -0.58
CA LYS A 202 -18.31 14.64 0.45
C LYS A 202 -18.02 13.24 1.01
N SER A 203 -17.26 12.42 0.27
CA SER A 203 -17.02 11.01 0.59
C SER A 203 -15.55 10.68 0.90
N THR A 204 -14.63 11.62 0.64
CA THR A 204 -13.22 11.44 0.92
C THR A 204 -12.90 11.89 2.35
N LEU A 205 -12.56 10.92 3.21
CA LEU A 205 -12.25 11.16 4.62
C LEU A 205 -10.82 11.67 4.77
N ASN A 206 -10.67 12.93 5.09
CA ASN A 206 -9.39 13.57 5.39
C ASN A 206 -9.13 13.59 6.89
N ASN A 207 -7.86 13.44 7.25
CA ASN A 207 -7.38 13.53 8.61
C ASN A 207 -5.89 13.93 8.61
N HIS A 208 -5.63 15.13 8.07
CA HIS A 208 -4.26 15.64 7.93
C HIS A 208 -4.21 17.14 8.20
N MET A 209 -3.13 17.58 8.81
CA MET A 209 -2.80 19.00 8.97
C MET A 209 -1.82 19.48 7.88
N LEU A 210 -1.00 18.58 7.33
CA LEU A 210 0.02 18.91 6.34
C LEU A 210 -0.40 18.48 4.95
N GLY A 211 -0.03 19.28 3.95
CA GLY A 211 -0.26 19.03 2.53
C GLY A 211 0.48 20.04 1.68
N ILE A 212 0.22 20.06 0.38
CA ILE A 212 0.79 21.04 -0.56
C ILE A 212 -0.32 21.68 -1.38
N SER A 213 -0.24 23.00 -1.57
CA SER A 213 -1.17 23.70 -2.48
C SER A 213 -0.78 23.46 -3.95
N PRO A 214 -1.72 23.46 -4.91
CA PRO A 214 -1.41 23.35 -6.34
C PRO A 214 -0.41 24.40 -6.81
N LYS A 215 -0.56 25.64 -6.34
CA LYS A 215 0.35 26.75 -6.67
C LYS A 215 1.78 26.45 -6.23
N LYS A 216 1.96 25.92 -5.01
CA LYS A 216 3.30 25.57 -4.49
C LYS A 216 3.89 24.36 -5.19
N PHE A 217 3.06 23.35 -5.46
CA PHE A 217 3.43 22.16 -6.22
C PHE A 217 4.01 22.55 -7.59
N ASN A 218 3.28 23.38 -8.37
CA ASN A 218 3.69 23.79 -9.72
C ASN A 218 4.96 24.67 -9.74
N LYS A 219 5.25 25.38 -8.64
CA LYS A 219 6.50 26.13 -8.50
C LYS A 219 7.74 25.26 -8.23
N LYS A 220 7.54 23.98 -7.88
CA LYS A 220 8.62 23.04 -7.61
C LYS A 220 8.92 22.23 -8.85
N TYR A 221 9.98 22.61 -9.57
CA TYR A 221 10.30 22.02 -10.88
C TYR A 221 10.41 20.51 -10.85
N LEU A 222 11.22 19.92 -9.97
CA LEU A 222 11.38 18.46 -9.90
C LEU A 222 10.06 17.75 -9.61
N LEU A 223 9.26 18.32 -8.72
CA LEU A 223 7.98 17.76 -8.33
C LEU A 223 6.97 17.77 -9.49
N SER A 224 6.83 18.89 -10.19
CA SER A 224 5.91 19.06 -11.31
C SER A 224 6.34 18.30 -12.57
N GLN A 225 7.62 17.98 -12.72
CA GLN A 225 8.11 17.12 -13.79
C GLN A 225 7.92 15.63 -13.47
N PHE A 226 7.91 15.25 -12.19
CA PHE A 226 7.79 13.86 -11.78
C PHE A 226 6.33 13.41 -11.61
N TYR A 227 5.50 14.26 -11.01
CA TYR A 227 4.09 13.99 -10.76
C TYR A 227 3.17 14.99 -11.44
N LYS A 228 2.02 14.52 -11.92
CA LYS A 228 0.86 15.35 -12.26
C LYS A 228 -0.10 15.42 -11.08
N ILE A 229 -0.76 16.54 -10.91
CA ILE A 229 -1.88 16.71 -10.01
C ILE A 229 -3.12 16.10 -10.70
N VAL A 230 -3.60 14.99 -10.18
CA VAL A 230 -4.80 14.32 -10.71
C VAL A 230 -6.08 14.93 -10.15
N GLY A 231 -6.04 15.37 -8.91
CA GLY A 231 -7.19 15.99 -8.26
C GLY A 231 -6.80 16.83 -7.07
N THR A 232 -7.64 17.82 -6.80
CA THR A 232 -7.49 18.75 -5.68
C THR A 232 -8.72 18.68 -4.77
N SER A 233 -8.58 19.18 -3.56
CA SER A 233 -9.69 19.35 -2.62
C SER A 233 -9.47 20.62 -1.81
N LYS A 234 -10.45 20.98 -0.98
CA LYS A 234 -10.39 22.14 -0.11
C LYS A 234 -10.51 21.75 1.35
N ASP A 235 -9.79 22.45 2.20
CA ASP A 235 -9.93 22.35 3.65
C ASP A 235 -11.16 23.12 4.16
N ARG A 236 -11.41 23.12 5.48
CA ARG A 236 -12.56 23.83 6.07
C ARG A 236 -12.55 25.34 5.82
N LYS A 237 -11.37 25.92 5.63
CA LYS A 237 -11.19 27.35 5.32
C LYS A 237 -11.19 27.65 3.82
N GLY A 238 -11.52 26.67 2.97
CA GLY A 238 -11.55 26.82 1.52
C GLY A 238 -10.16 26.81 0.86
N LYS A 239 -9.07 26.59 1.60
CA LYS A 239 -7.71 26.52 1.07
C LYS A 239 -7.52 25.24 0.28
N GLU A 240 -7.09 25.36 -0.98
CA GLU A 240 -6.96 24.22 -1.88
C GLU A 240 -5.65 23.45 -1.65
N PHE A 241 -5.76 22.12 -1.63
CA PHE A 241 -4.63 21.19 -1.52
C PHE A 241 -4.66 20.11 -2.61
N VAL A 242 -3.48 19.57 -2.92
CA VAL A 242 -3.31 18.43 -3.83
C VAL A 242 -3.82 17.18 -3.12
N ALA A 243 -4.84 16.56 -3.69
CA ALA A 243 -5.50 15.40 -3.09
C ALA A 243 -5.10 14.08 -3.75
N ILE A 244 -4.81 14.09 -5.06
CA ILE A 244 -4.35 12.91 -5.82
C ILE A 244 -3.17 13.30 -6.70
N ILE A 245 -2.15 12.44 -6.70
CA ILE A 245 -1.03 12.52 -7.65
C ILE A 245 -0.84 11.21 -8.41
N GLU A 246 -0.28 11.31 -9.61
CA GLU A 246 0.20 10.19 -10.39
C GLU A 246 1.50 10.57 -11.09
N SER A 247 2.51 9.66 -11.09
CA SER A 247 3.73 9.94 -11.83
C SER A 247 3.52 9.82 -13.34
N TYR A 248 4.20 10.69 -14.10
CA TYR A 248 4.19 10.65 -15.56
C TYR A 248 4.82 9.37 -16.10
N HIS A 249 5.92 8.93 -15.50
CA HIS A 249 6.77 7.88 -16.05
C HIS A 249 6.64 6.53 -15.33
N TYR A 250 6.30 6.54 -14.04
CA TYR A 250 6.24 5.35 -13.21
C TYR A 250 4.79 5.03 -12.77
N PRO A 251 4.49 3.78 -12.43
CA PRO A 251 3.19 3.43 -11.85
C PRO A 251 3.13 3.83 -10.36
N PHE A 252 3.35 5.12 -10.08
CA PHE A 252 3.35 5.68 -8.73
C PHE A 252 2.13 6.55 -8.52
N TYR A 253 1.39 6.29 -7.45
CA TYR A 253 0.10 6.88 -7.13
C TYR A 253 0.05 7.35 -5.69
N GLY A 254 -0.55 8.50 -5.44
CA GLY A 254 -0.72 9.01 -4.07
C GLY A 254 -2.11 9.60 -3.87
N VAL A 255 -2.67 9.39 -2.66
CA VAL A 255 -3.91 10.03 -2.20
C VAL A 255 -3.70 10.64 -0.82
N GLN A 256 -4.22 11.86 -0.60
CA GLN A 256 -4.02 12.58 0.66
C GLN A 256 -5.02 12.16 1.74
N TRP A 257 -6.18 11.66 1.36
CA TRP A 257 -7.21 11.18 2.30
C TRP A 257 -7.04 9.69 2.66
N HIS A 258 -7.96 9.13 3.45
CA HIS A 258 -7.94 7.79 4.02
C HIS A 258 -8.98 6.86 3.37
N PRO A 259 -8.75 6.33 2.15
CA PRO A 259 -9.69 5.40 1.52
C PRO A 259 -9.82 4.08 2.28
N GLU A 260 -8.81 3.69 3.07
CA GLU A 260 -8.81 2.47 3.88
C GLU A 260 -9.81 2.53 5.05
N ARG A 261 -10.29 3.73 5.38
CA ARG A 261 -11.27 3.95 6.45
C ARG A 261 -12.71 4.01 5.95
N ASN A 262 -12.91 4.01 4.64
CA ASN A 262 -14.22 4.07 4.02
C ASN A 262 -14.42 2.86 3.08
N SER A 263 -15.37 1.96 3.40
CA SER A 263 -15.64 0.76 2.60
C SER A 263 -16.12 1.08 1.18
N GLU A 264 -16.73 2.25 0.95
CA GLU A 264 -17.13 2.71 -0.37
C GLU A 264 -15.93 2.98 -1.29
N MET A 265 -14.74 3.22 -0.71
CA MET A 265 -13.50 3.50 -1.43
C MET A 265 -12.69 2.25 -1.82
N ASN A 266 -13.31 1.07 -1.80
CA ASN A 266 -12.63 -0.19 -2.16
C ASN A 266 -12.11 -0.21 -3.61
N ALA A 267 -12.65 0.60 -4.51
CA ALA A 267 -12.15 0.70 -5.88
C ALA A 267 -10.68 1.15 -5.93
N PHE A 268 -10.22 1.96 -4.97
CA PHE A 268 -8.83 2.42 -4.90
C PHE A 268 -7.84 1.29 -4.60
N ILE A 269 -8.18 0.36 -3.72
CA ILE A 269 -7.30 -0.81 -3.49
C ILE A 269 -7.40 -1.80 -4.64
N LYS A 270 -8.59 -2.03 -5.19
CA LYS A 270 -8.78 -2.88 -6.36
C LYS A 270 -7.99 -2.38 -7.57
N PHE A 271 -7.95 -1.06 -7.78
CA PHE A 271 -7.09 -0.44 -8.78
C PHE A 271 -5.63 -0.78 -8.51
N PHE A 272 -5.12 -0.53 -7.30
CA PHE A 272 -3.72 -0.80 -6.97
C PHE A 272 -3.37 -2.29 -7.08
N VAL A 273 -4.27 -3.18 -6.69
CA VAL A 273 -4.12 -4.63 -6.89
C VAL A 273 -3.97 -5.00 -8.37
N ARG A 274 -4.77 -4.38 -9.26
CA ARG A 274 -4.63 -4.60 -10.71
C ARG A 274 -3.26 -4.12 -11.21
N GLU A 275 -2.78 -3.00 -10.71
CA GLU A 275 -1.44 -2.51 -11.04
C GLU A 275 -0.36 -3.48 -10.56
N VAL A 276 -0.44 -3.97 -9.33
CA VAL A 276 0.49 -4.96 -8.76
C VAL A 276 0.51 -6.26 -9.57
N LYS A 277 -0.64 -6.71 -10.07
CA LYS A 277 -0.76 -7.91 -10.91
C LYS A 277 -0.07 -7.79 -12.27
N LYS A 278 0.25 -6.59 -12.73
CA LYS A 278 1.05 -6.35 -13.95
C LYS A 278 2.54 -6.69 -13.72
N ASN A 279 3.01 -6.69 -12.48
CA ASN A 279 4.38 -7.05 -12.16
C ASN A 279 4.63 -8.53 -12.43
N LYS A 280 5.50 -8.82 -13.38
CA LYS A 280 5.87 -10.20 -13.75
C LYS A 280 7.20 -10.64 -13.13
N LYS A 281 7.82 -9.78 -12.31
CA LYS A 281 9.08 -10.11 -11.62
C LYS A 281 8.89 -11.38 -10.80
N PRO A 282 9.77 -12.39 -10.90
CA PRO A 282 9.79 -13.48 -9.96
C PRO A 282 10.24 -12.94 -8.59
N VAL A 283 9.46 -13.20 -7.55
CA VAL A 283 9.86 -12.83 -6.19
C VAL A 283 10.41 -14.03 -5.45
N LYS A 284 11.41 -13.80 -4.62
CA LYS A 284 11.95 -14.81 -3.72
C LYS A 284 10.86 -15.20 -2.71
N ARG A 285 10.55 -16.50 -2.59
CA ARG A 285 9.55 -16.96 -1.63
C ARG A 285 9.97 -16.61 -0.19
N LYS A 286 9.01 -16.25 0.60
CA LYS A 286 9.14 -15.91 2.01
C LYS A 286 9.67 -17.10 2.80
N LYS A 287 10.89 -17.05 3.32
CA LYS A 287 11.19 -17.72 4.58
C LYS A 287 10.57 -16.80 5.63
N LYS A 288 9.75 -17.31 6.53
CA LYS A 288 8.96 -16.57 7.55
C LYS A 288 9.36 -15.09 7.70
N GLY A 289 8.46 -14.17 7.33
CA GLY A 289 8.72 -12.74 7.52
C GLY A 289 8.61 -12.34 8.99
N PRO A 290 8.95 -11.10 9.33
CA PRO A 290 8.78 -10.60 10.68
C PRO A 290 7.34 -10.84 11.12
N MET A 291 7.17 -11.52 12.25
CA MET A 291 5.86 -11.73 12.85
C MET A 291 5.48 -10.46 13.60
N PHE A 292 4.26 -10.01 13.41
CA PHE A 292 3.67 -9.08 14.35
C PHE A 292 3.50 -9.76 15.69
N THR A 293 4.09 -9.20 16.70
CA THR A 293 4.05 -9.79 18.02
C THR A 293 2.76 -9.44 18.76
N LYS A 294 2.08 -8.34 18.41
CA LYS A 294 0.85 -7.95 19.09
C LYS A 294 -0.07 -7.05 18.29
N LYS A 295 -1.37 -7.19 18.54
CA LYS A 295 -2.43 -6.26 18.16
C LYS A 295 -2.74 -5.38 19.36
N ILE A 296 -2.67 -4.07 19.20
CA ILE A 296 -3.05 -3.11 20.21
C ILE A 296 -4.32 -2.41 19.73
N ASN A 297 -5.36 -2.40 20.56
CA ASN A 297 -6.56 -1.63 20.32
C ASN A 297 -6.37 -0.26 21.00
N CYS A 298 -6.30 0.81 20.21
CA CYS A 298 -6.34 2.16 20.74
C CYS A 298 -7.78 2.65 20.77
N THR A 299 -8.25 3.01 21.93
CA THR A 299 -9.43 3.83 22.10
C THR A 299 -8.94 5.26 22.30
N ASN A 300 -9.40 6.17 21.48
CA ASN A 300 -9.12 7.59 21.57
C ASN A 300 -7.72 8.09 21.16
N TYR A 301 -7.73 8.85 20.10
CA TYR A 301 -6.53 9.47 19.56
C TYR A 301 -6.63 10.98 19.55
N SER A 302 -7.02 11.66 20.42
CA SER A 302 -7.37 13.07 20.56
C SER A 302 -8.89 13.28 20.62
N GLU A 303 -9.34 13.60 21.79
CA GLU A 303 -10.62 14.28 22.09
C GLU A 303 -11.85 13.74 21.33
N GLY A 304 -12.02 12.42 21.32
CA GLY A 304 -13.31 11.83 20.90
C GLY A 304 -13.45 11.44 19.43
N LEU A 305 -12.45 11.69 18.57
CA LEU A 305 -12.58 11.51 17.13
C LEU A 305 -12.22 10.13 16.60
N TYR A 306 -11.42 9.39 17.31
CA TYR A 306 -11.07 8.00 16.98
C TYR A 306 -11.58 7.07 18.04
N LYS A 307 -12.83 6.65 17.93
CA LYS A 307 -13.42 5.75 18.92
C LYS A 307 -12.74 4.39 19.03
N LYS A 308 -12.07 3.88 17.99
CA LYS A 308 -11.24 2.66 18.06
C LYS A 308 -10.20 2.64 16.92
N CYS A 309 -8.93 2.69 17.26
CA CYS A 309 -7.83 2.39 16.34
C CYS A 309 -7.21 1.04 16.70
N ASN A 310 -7.02 0.18 15.72
CA ASN A 310 -6.27 -1.05 15.90
C ASN A 310 -4.89 -0.87 15.28
N PHE A 311 -3.84 -1.03 16.07
CA PHE A 311 -2.47 -0.99 15.61
C PHE A 311 -1.84 -2.37 15.71
N TYR A 312 -1.00 -2.70 14.72
CA TYR A 312 -0.05 -3.79 14.82
C TYR A 312 1.33 -3.15 14.96
N TRP A 313 2.15 -3.67 15.85
CA TRP A 313 3.49 -3.22 16.07
C TRP A 313 4.48 -4.37 15.90
N HIS A 314 5.67 -4.01 15.50
CA HIS A 314 6.78 -4.93 15.29
C HIS A 314 7.79 -4.68 16.41
N GLU A 315 8.10 -5.73 17.14
CA GLU A 315 9.14 -5.70 18.15
C GLU A 315 10.51 -5.76 17.48
N LYS A 316 11.35 -4.78 17.75
CA LYS A 316 12.75 -4.85 17.35
C LYS A 316 13.42 -5.92 18.20
N THR A 317 13.98 -6.94 17.56
CA THR A 317 14.68 -8.05 18.22
C THR A 317 16.04 -7.63 18.81
N SER A 318 16.22 -6.39 19.24
CA SER A 318 17.41 -5.98 19.99
C SER A 318 17.27 -6.47 21.42
N GLN A 319 18.30 -7.12 21.94
CA GLN A 319 18.34 -7.68 23.30
C GLN A 319 17.99 -6.64 24.40
N HIS A 320 18.06 -5.34 24.10
CA HIS A 320 17.74 -4.26 25.03
C HIS A 320 16.25 -4.08 25.29
N ASN A 321 15.37 -4.36 24.33
CA ASN A 321 13.93 -4.12 24.46
C ASN A 321 13.16 -5.28 25.09
N LYS A 322 13.74 -6.47 25.21
CA LYS A 322 13.09 -7.62 25.87
C LYS A 322 12.81 -7.41 27.37
N LYS A 323 13.58 -6.54 28.03
CA LYS A 323 13.40 -6.26 29.47
C LYS A 323 12.30 -5.23 29.77
N LEU A 324 11.87 -4.41 28.81
CA LEU A 324 10.96 -3.28 29.06
C LEU A 324 9.49 -3.61 28.82
N CYS A 325 9.19 -4.72 28.17
CA CYS A 325 7.83 -5.09 27.80
C CYS A 325 7.39 -6.38 28.46
N SER A 326 7.06 -6.32 29.75
CA SER A 326 6.40 -7.45 30.41
C SER A 326 4.94 -7.53 29.99
N TYR A 327 4.37 -8.75 30.02
CA TYR A 327 2.94 -8.98 29.73
C TYR A 327 2.01 -8.14 30.65
N ALA A 328 2.45 -7.86 31.90
CA ALA A 328 1.73 -7.02 32.84
C ALA A 328 1.68 -5.55 32.43
N GLN A 329 2.78 -5.00 31.90
CA GLN A 329 2.82 -3.63 31.38
C GLN A 329 1.87 -3.44 30.20
N LEU A 330 1.73 -4.46 29.36
CA LEU A 330 0.82 -4.45 28.21
C LEU A 330 -0.65 -4.60 28.63
N LYS A 331 -0.94 -5.33 29.72
CA LYS A 331 -2.27 -5.36 30.33
C LYS A 331 -2.68 -4.01 30.90
N ASN A 332 -1.76 -3.32 31.54
CA ASN A 332 -1.99 -1.98 32.11
C ASN A 332 -2.22 -0.93 31.00
N ILE A 333 -1.57 -1.08 29.85
CA ILE A 333 -1.83 -0.22 28.68
C ILE A 333 -3.26 -0.44 28.14
N ASP A 334 -3.73 -1.69 28.07
CA ASP A 334 -5.09 -2.00 27.65
C ASP A 334 -6.14 -1.43 28.66
N THR A 335 -5.84 -1.38 29.94
CA THR A 335 -6.71 -0.81 30.97
C THR A 335 -6.63 0.72 31.02
N GLU A 336 -5.46 1.33 30.85
CA GLU A 336 -5.30 2.79 30.78
C GLU A 336 -5.92 3.39 29.50
N VAL A 337 -5.91 2.64 28.39
CA VAL A 337 -6.50 3.06 27.12
C VAL A 337 -8.01 2.80 27.07
N ASN A 338 -8.52 1.87 27.86
CA ASN A 338 -9.95 1.56 27.97
C ASN A 338 -10.66 2.29 29.12
N GLY A 339 -9.91 3.00 29.96
CA GLY A 339 -10.40 3.67 31.17
C GLY A 339 -10.61 5.18 31.04
N VAL A 340 -10.63 5.73 29.80
CA VAL A 340 -10.92 7.15 29.54
C VAL A 340 -12.03 7.28 28.52
#